data_c020be85b917a86cf90502d762debee7
#
_entry.id   c020be85b917a86cf90502d762debee7
#
_cell.length_a   1.000
_cell.length_b   1.000
_cell.length_c   1.000
_cell.angle_alpha   90.00
_cell.angle_beta   90.00
_cell.angle_gamma   90.00
#
_symmetry.space_group_name_H-M   'P 1'
#
loop_
_entity.id
_entity.type
_entity.pdbx_description
1 polymer ?
#
loop_
_entity_poly.entity_id
_entity_poly.type
_entity_poly.pdbx_seq_one_letter_code
_entity_poly.pdbx_strand_id
1 'polypeptide(L)'
;MEIKYAYEMTRKAEEVRKEIQAKNNALARAFIEDHIMPEIERVAGTGETFCECSLASINDKGVRQICKDIMQNYGYKANYIDGVLSIYWE
;
A
#
# COMPACT_ATOMS: atom_id res chain seq x y z
N MET A 1 -12.31 -10.00 -38.89
CA MET A 1 -12.05 -9.32 -37.60
C MET A 1 -13.30 -8.57 -37.14
N GLU A 2 -13.75 -8.82 -35.95
CA GLU A 2 -14.91 -8.16 -35.40
C GLU A 2 -14.50 -6.83 -34.75
N ILE A 3 -15.21 -5.75 -35.10
CA ILE A 3 -14.95 -4.44 -34.49
C ILE A 3 -15.86 -4.28 -33.29
N LYS A 4 -15.28 -4.11 -32.12
CA LYS A 4 -16.02 -3.94 -30.87
C LYS A 4 -16.33 -2.48 -30.61
N TYR A 5 -17.47 -2.23 -29.98
CA TYR A 5 -17.86 -0.88 -29.60
C TYR A 5 -16.98 -0.35 -28.44
N ALA A 6 -16.78 0.96 -28.41
CA ALA A 6 -15.96 1.60 -27.39
C ALA A 6 -16.42 1.30 -25.98
N TYR A 7 -17.74 1.20 -25.74
CA TYR A 7 -18.26 0.92 -24.40
C TYR A 7 -17.87 -0.48 -23.89
N GLU A 8 -17.73 -1.46 -24.80
CA GLU A 8 -17.27 -2.80 -24.43
C GLU A 8 -15.83 -2.79 -23.96
N MET A 9 -15.00 -2.01 -24.63
CA MET A 9 -13.60 -1.86 -24.23
C MET A 9 -13.45 -1.07 -22.94
N THR A 10 -14.29 -0.07 -22.69
CA THR A 10 -14.34 0.66 -21.44
C THR A 10 -14.70 -0.27 -20.28
N ARG A 11 -15.72 -1.11 -20.46
CA ARG A 11 -16.13 -2.09 -19.45
C ARG A 11 -14.99 -3.07 -19.14
N LYS A 12 -14.31 -3.57 -20.17
CA LYS A 12 -13.18 -4.47 -20.00
C LYS A 12 -12.04 -3.78 -19.23
N ALA A 13 -11.74 -2.53 -19.55
CA ALA A 13 -10.72 -1.76 -18.86
C ALA A 13 -11.07 -1.55 -17.38
N GLU A 14 -12.33 -1.29 -17.05
CA GLU A 14 -12.79 -1.15 -15.68
C GLU A 14 -12.62 -2.45 -14.89
N GLU A 15 -12.96 -3.60 -15.48
CA GLU A 15 -12.79 -4.91 -14.86
C GLU A 15 -11.30 -5.19 -14.58
N VAL A 16 -10.43 -4.91 -15.54
CA VAL A 16 -8.98 -5.10 -15.37
C VAL A 16 -8.43 -4.18 -14.28
N ARG A 17 -8.88 -2.93 -14.21
CA ARG A 17 -8.47 -1.99 -13.15
C ARG A 17 -8.86 -2.49 -11.76
N LYS A 18 -10.05 -3.05 -11.61
CA LYS A 18 -10.51 -3.63 -10.35
C LYS A 18 -9.64 -4.81 -9.93
N GLU A 19 -9.29 -5.68 -10.88
CA GLU A 19 -8.41 -6.82 -10.62
C GLU A 19 -7.01 -6.37 -10.21
N ILE A 20 -6.44 -5.38 -10.90
CA ILE A 20 -5.14 -4.81 -10.58
C ILE A 20 -5.17 -4.19 -9.19
N GLN A 21 -6.20 -3.42 -8.86
CA GLN A 21 -6.34 -2.78 -7.56
C GLN A 21 -6.46 -3.81 -6.44
N ALA A 22 -7.25 -4.85 -6.63
CA ALA A 22 -7.37 -5.94 -5.65
C ALA A 22 -6.03 -6.65 -5.42
N LYS A 23 -5.29 -6.92 -6.49
CA LYS A 23 -3.95 -7.51 -6.40
C LYS A 23 -2.99 -6.61 -5.65
N ASN A 24 -2.97 -5.32 -5.97
CA ASN A 24 -2.09 -4.34 -5.32
C ASN A 24 -2.43 -4.18 -3.84
N ASN A 25 -3.72 -4.19 -3.49
CA ASN A 25 -4.16 -4.15 -2.10
C ASN A 25 -3.68 -5.37 -1.33
N ALA A 26 -3.77 -6.57 -1.93
CA ALA A 26 -3.28 -7.79 -1.30
C ALA A 26 -1.76 -7.76 -1.08
N LEU A 27 -1.00 -7.27 -2.06
CA LEU A 27 0.45 -7.11 -1.93
C LEU A 27 0.83 -6.11 -0.83
N ALA A 28 0.11 -4.98 -0.75
CA ALA A 28 0.34 -3.98 0.27
C ALA A 28 0.05 -4.52 1.67
N ARG A 29 -1.07 -5.24 1.85
CA ARG A 29 -1.43 -5.85 3.13
C ARG A 29 -0.41 -6.89 3.57
N ALA A 30 0.05 -7.74 2.66
CA ALA A 30 1.08 -8.73 2.96
C ALA A 30 2.38 -8.06 3.41
N PHE A 31 2.80 -7.00 2.73
CA PHE A 31 3.99 -6.25 3.13
C PHE A 31 3.84 -5.61 4.51
N ILE A 32 2.67 -5.02 4.80
CA ILE A 32 2.39 -4.42 6.10
C ILE A 32 2.48 -5.47 7.21
N GLU A 33 1.84 -6.63 7.01
CA GLU A 33 1.83 -7.71 8.00
C GLU A 33 3.23 -8.30 8.23
N ASP A 34 4.02 -8.45 7.16
CA ASP A 34 5.31 -9.12 7.22
C ASP A 34 6.47 -8.20 7.61
N HIS A 35 6.38 -6.90 7.31
CA HIS A 35 7.51 -5.97 7.46
C HIS A 35 7.21 -4.73 8.28
N ILE A 36 6.02 -4.15 8.16
CA ILE A 36 5.67 -2.90 8.84
C ILE A 36 5.19 -3.17 10.27
N MET A 37 4.21 -4.06 10.45
CA MET A 37 3.66 -4.34 11.78
C MET A 37 4.69 -4.92 12.75
N PRO A 38 5.56 -5.87 12.34
CA PRO A 38 6.62 -6.33 13.23
C PRO A 38 7.56 -5.21 13.71
N GLU A 39 7.87 -4.26 12.83
CA GLU A 39 8.72 -3.12 13.19
C GLU A 39 8.01 -2.16 14.16
N ILE A 40 6.72 -1.90 13.94
CA ILE A 40 5.90 -1.09 14.84
C ILE A 40 5.84 -1.74 16.23
N GLU A 41 5.59 -3.03 16.30
CA GLU A 41 5.52 -3.77 17.55
C GLU A 41 6.87 -3.74 18.30
N ARG A 42 7.98 -3.91 17.57
CA ARG A 42 9.32 -3.84 18.15
C ARG A 42 9.59 -2.47 18.76
N VAL A 43 9.31 -1.41 18.01
CA VAL A 43 9.55 -0.03 18.46
C VAL A 43 8.61 0.35 19.61
N ALA A 44 7.34 -0.03 19.52
CA ALA A 44 6.37 0.22 20.59
C ALA A 44 6.79 -0.49 21.90
N GLY A 45 7.43 -1.66 21.80
CA GLY A 45 7.97 -2.37 22.94
C GLY A 45 9.09 -1.64 23.66
N THR A 46 9.73 -0.65 23.02
CA THR A 46 10.74 0.22 23.64
C THR A 46 10.14 1.48 24.26
N GLY A 47 8.82 1.70 24.11
CA GLY A 47 8.14 2.90 24.61
C GLY A 47 8.11 4.04 23.61
N GLU A 48 8.67 3.87 22.43
CA GLU A 48 8.65 4.88 21.37
C GLU A 48 7.37 4.80 20.53
N THR A 49 7.02 5.90 19.87
CA THR A 49 5.77 6.06 19.11
C THR A 49 5.97 6.41 17.65
N PHE A 50 7.19 6.18 17.13
CA PHE A 50 7.59 6.51 15.77
C PHE A 50 8.52 5.42 15.24
N CYS A 51 8.32 5.09 13.95
CA CYS A 51 9.29 4.26 13.24
C CYS A 51 9.34 4.64 11.76
N GLU A 52 10.41 4.21 11.09
CA GLU A 52 10.58 4.38 9.66
C GLU A 52 10.74 3.00 9.03
N CYS A 53 10.02 2.77 7.91
CA CYS A 53 10.08 1.53 7.16
C CYS A 53 10.47 1.81 5.73
N SER A 54 11.51 1.13 5.22
CA SER A 54 11.89 1.24 3.83
C SER A 54 10.90 0.48 2.95
N LEU A 55 10.40 1.12 1.89
CA LEU A 55 9.56 0.50 0.88
C LEU A 55 10.34 0.19 -0.40
N ALA A 56 11.66 0.20 -0.34
CA ALA A 56 12.52 0.00 -1.50
C ALA A 56 12.36 -1.38 -2.15
N SER A 57 11.95 -2.40 -1.39
CA SER A 57 11.66 -3.73 -1.92
C SER A 57 10.39 -3.80 -2.74
N ILE A 58 9.52 -2.80 -2.64
CA ILE A 58 8.31 -2.69 -3.43
C ILE A 58 8.62 -1.88 -4.68
N ASN A 59 8.58 -2.50 -5.85
CA ASN A 59 8.89 -1.83 -7.11
C ASN A 59 7.76 -0.95 -7.64
N ASP A 60 6.52 -1.25 -7.28
CA ASP A 60 5.35 -0.54 -7.75
C ASP A 60 5.02 0.64 -6.82
N LYS A 61 5.10 1.85 -7.36
CA LYS A 61 4.78 3.07 -6.61
C LYS A 61 3.32 3.11 -6.14
N GLY A 62 2.42 2.50 -6.91
CA GLY A 62 1.00 2.39 -6.52
C GLY A 62 0.83 1.56 -5.26
N VAL A 63 1.57 0.45 -5.13
CA VAL A 63 1.55 -0.40 -3.94
C VAL A 63 2.12 0.34 -2.74
N ARG A 64 3.18 1.13 -2.92
CA ARG A 64 3.76 1.95 -1.85
C ARG A 64 2.74 2.96 -1.30
N GLN A 65 2.01 3.62 -2.21
CA GLN A 65 0.96 4.57 -1.82
C GLN A 65 -0.17 3.88 -1.07
N ILE A 66 -0.55 2.68 -1.50
CA ILE A 66 -1.59 1.88 -0.83
C ILE A 66 -1.16 1.51 0.59
N CYS A 67 0.10 1.17 0.81
CA CYS A 67 0.63 0.92 2.16
C CYS A 67 0.41 2.13 3.07
N LYS A 68 0.75 3.32 2.59
CA LYS A 68 0.53 4.57 3.33
C LYS A 68 -0.95 4.76 3.65
N ASP A 69 -1.81 4.59 2.64
CA ASP A 69 -3.26 4.80 2.78
C ASP A 69 -3.87 3.83 3.78
N ILE A 70 -3.46 2.57 3.75
CA ILE A 70 -3.93 1.55 4.71
C ILE A 70 -3.52 1.94 6.13
N MET A 71 -2.27 2.33 6.34
CA MET A 71 -1.80 2.72 7.66
C MET A 71 -2.56 3.93 8.20
N GLN A 72 -2.84 4.93 7.35
CA GLN A 72 -3.66 6.08 7.73
C GLN A 72 -5.08 5.66 8.11
N ASN A 73 -5.67 4.71 7.40
CA ASN A 73 -7.01 4.20 7.70
C ASN A 73 -7.08 3.47 9.03
N TYR A 74 -5.97 2.91 9.50
CA TYR A 74 -5.89 2.27 10.82
C TYR A 74 -5.53 3.25 11.95
N GLY A 75 -5.49 4.56 11.65
CA GLY A 75 -5.29 5.58 12.67
C GLY A 75 -3.84 6.05 12.86
N TYR A 76 -2.91 5.52 12.09
CA TYR A 76 -1.52 5.97 12.14
C TYR A 76 -1.36 7.26 11.33
N LYS A 77 -0.42 8.10 11.74
CA LYS A 77 0.04 9.20 10.91
C LYS A 77 1.17 8.65 10.06
N ALA A 78 1.07 8.76 8.75
CA ALA A 78 2.03 8.17 7.83
C ALA A 78 2.41 9.15 6.73
N ASN A 79 3.71 9.27 6.47
CA ASN A 79 4.27 10.06 5.39
C ASN A 79 5.23 9.20 4.57
N TYR A 80 5.13 9.29 3.25
CA TYR A 80 6.01 8.58 2.32
C TYR A 80 6.91 9.59 1.61
N ILE A 81 8.22 9.47 1.84
CA ILE A 81 9.22 10.36 1.23
C ILE A 81 10.44 9.53 0.85
N ASP A 82 10.86 9.62 -0.42
CA ASP A 82 12.08 8.98 -0.93
C ASP A 82 12.20 7.48 -0.62
N GLY A 83 11.10 6.75 -0.80
CA GLY A 83 11.07 5.32 -0.57
C GLY A 83 10.98 4.90 0.89
N VAL A 84 10.83 5.84 1.81
CA VAL A 84 10.71 5.58 3.25
C VAL A 84 9.32 5.98 3.74
N LEU A 85 8.68 5.09 4.45
CA LEU A 85 7.41 5.34 5.12
C LEU A 85 7.67 5.64 6.59
N SER A 86 7.39 6.88 6.99
CA SER A 86 7.50 7.34 8.38
C SER A 86 6.14 7.20 9.04
N ILE A 87 6.08 6.50 10.16
CA ILE A 87 4.83 6.11 10.82
C ILE A 87 4.85 6.58 12.28
N TYR A 88 3.79 7.26 12.68
CA TYR A 88 3.59 7.76 14.05
C TYR A 88 2.27 7.22 14.59
N TRP A 89 2.20 6.89 15.90
CA TRP A 89 0.96 6.40 16.54
C TRP A 89 0.61 7.10 17.84
N GLU A 90 1.15 8.27 18.00
CA GLU A 90 0.79 9.12 19.13
C GLU A 90 0.53 10.56 18.72
#